data_70a879cab13f5a646a73240bb967fe68
#
_entry.id   70a879cab13f5a646a73240bb967fe68
#
_cell.length_a   1.000
_cell.length_b   1.000
_cell.length_c   1.000
_cell.angle_alpha   90.00
_cell.angle_beta   90.00
_cell.angle_gamma   90.00
#
_symmetry.space_group_name_H-M   'P 1'
#
loop_
_entity.id
_entity.type
_entity.pdbx_description
1 polymer ?
#
loop_
_entity_poly.entity_id
_entity_poly.type
_entity_poly.pdbx_seq_one_letter_code
_entity_poly.pdbx_strand_id
1 'polypeptide(L)'
;MKKILITFVTPASENIRGTSALPYHIRMETILNANVNANDNFIIYSFNNNGLSDEKIAEVEKELKCTIKKVPLPGWYQWMFKLHLLLLRIFLKYPFTNYITLSQRYIEEIKAQEPNLIWVMGEELSRIVKQFPEFQRIQIGPDTESLYYYRMMGRRFVMNNPIEYWKCALMYRKYARMERKFCTDENFTYYAVGEEDVRHLQQLNPKVKAKFLRHPHYEVSSKLKIENGKLKINFHQPKIKVLIAGQYNLYMKQEADELLEELKNSRIEELKEHYVFTFLGKGWEKHVEDMKEAGYEVEHIKFAPDYIEEIVKHDIQITPISIGTGTKGKVLDALANGLMVIGTPYAMENIAVEHGKSCIVYEHPDEVIDTLLEIPKNIQKYEEIAVEGQRQVLKWHDRRLVAKQLFG
;
A
#
# COMPACT_ATOMS: atom_id res chain seq x y z
N MET A 1 -13.44 -18.09 18.93
CA MET A 1 -11.94 -18.13 19.09
C MET A 1 -11.45 -16.78 19.61
N LYS A 2 -10.43 -16.77 20.46
CA LYS A 2 -9.84 -15.53 20.97
C LYS A 2 -8.65 -15.13 20.11
N LYS A 3 -8.72 -13.95 19.49
CA LYS A 3 -7.66 -13.40 18.62
C LYS A 3 -7.14 -12.10 19.18
N ILE A 4 -5.84 -11.92 19.19
CA ILE A 4 -5.18 -10.72 19.66
C ILE A 4 -4.41 -10.09 18.51
N LEU A 5 -4.70 -8.82 18.23
CA LEU A 5 -3.90 -7.99 17.32
C LEU A 5 -2.97 -7.10 18.13
N ILE A 6 -1.69 -7.06 17.77
CA ILE A 6 -0.72 -6.12 18.29
C ILE A 6 -0.25 -5.22 17.14
N THR A 7 -0.41 -3.92 17.29
CA THR A 7 -0.16 -2.96 16.21
C THR A 7 0.43 -1.66 16.70
N PHE A 8 1.25 -1.02 15.87
CA PHE A 8 1.84 0.28 16.15
C PHE A 8 0.82 1.43 16.01
N VAL A 9 -0.08 1.31 15.04
CA VAL A 9 -1.13 2.29 14.72
C VAL A 9 -2.49 1.66 15.01
N THR A 10 -3.36 2.38 15.71
CA THR A 10 -4.73 1.91 15.95
C THR A 10 -5.52 1.86 14.64
N PRO A 11 -6.07 0.69 14.25
CA PRO A 11 -6.92 0.60 13.05
C PRO A 11 -8.17 1.47 13.22
N ALA A 12 -8.45 2.32 12.24
CA ALA A 12 -9.63 3.20 12.27
C ALA A 12 -10.07 3.53 10.84
N SER A 13 -11.34 3.92 10.67
CA SER A 13 -11.90 4.36 9.39
C SER A 13 -11.15 5.53 8.77
N GLU A 14 -10.58 6.42 9.59
CA GLU A 14 -9.75 7.55 9.14
C GLU A 14 -8.44 7.11 8.47
N ASN A 15 -7.98 5.90 8.76
CA ASN A 15 -6.76 5.31 8.22
C ASN A 15 -7.08 4.20 7.21
N ILE A 16 -8.12 4.37 6.40
CA ILE A 16 -8.57 3.37 5.41
C ILE A 16 -7.58 3.11 4.27
N ARG A 17 -6.42 3.79 4.29
CA ARG A 17 -5.35 3.66 3.31
C ARG A 17 -4.00 3.43 3.97
N GLY A 18 -3.14 2.74 3.25
CA GLY A 18 -1.81 2.38 3.75
C GLY A 18 -1.82 1.19 4.71
N THR A 19 -0.71 1.02 5.42
CA THR A 19 -0.44 -0.15 6.27
C THR A 19 -1.48 -0.39 7.37
N SER A 20 -1.98 0.68 7.98
CA SER A 20 -2.96 0.61 9.06
C SER A 20 -4.37 0.24 8.57
N ALA A 21 -4.65 0.42 7.30
CA ALA A 21 -5.94 0.08 6.69
C ALA A 21 -6.16 -1.44 6.62
N LEU A 22 -5.11 -2.20 6.38
CA LEU A 22 -5.22 -3.65 6.22
C LEU A 22 -5.89 -4.33 7.43
N PRO A 23 -5.47 -4.10 8.70
CA PRO A 23 -6.15 -4.66 9.85
C PRO A 23 -7.61 -4.21 9.99
N TYR A 24 -7.90 -2.96 9.69
CA TYR A 24 -9.25 -2.43 9.71
C TYR A 24 -10.17 -3.18 8.74
N HIS A 25 -9.79 -3.25 7.47
CA HIS A 25 -10.59 -3.90 6.44
C HIS A 25 -10.76 -5.41 6.65
N ILE A 26 -9.69 -6.09 7.08
CA ILE A 26 -9.78 -7.52 7.41
C ILE A 26 -10.75 -7.76 8.57
N ARG A 27 -10.70 -6.91 9.61
CA ARG A 27 -11.61 -7.05 10.75
C ARG A 27 -13.05 -6.72 10.35
N MET A 28 -13.28 -5.65 9.59
CA MET A 28 -14.61 -5.31 9.08
C MET A 28 -15.21 -6.48 8.28
N GLU A 29 -14.44 -7.11 7.42
CA GLU A 29 -14.91 -8.24 6.63
C GLU A 29 -15.25 -9.45 7.50
N THR A 30 -14.49 -9.74 8.55
CA THR A 30 -14.77 -10.83 9.49
C THR A 30 -16.02 -10.60 10.34
N ILE A 31 -16.42 -9.35 10.53
CA ILE A 31 -17.67 -8.99 11.21
C ILE A 31 -18.89 -9.16 10.29
N LEU A 32 -18.75 -8.68 9.05
CA LEU A 32 -19.85 -8.65 8.08
C LEU A 32 -20.20 -10.06 7.57
N ASN A 33 -19.24 -10.97 7.53
CA ASN A 33 -19.45 -12.34 7.09
C ASN A 33 -19.67 -13.26 8.28
N ALA A 34 -20.93 -13.56 8.59
CA ALA A 34 -21.35 -14.46 9.67
C ALA A 34 -20.72 -15.87 9.60
N ASN A 35 -20.20 -16.27 8.44
CA ASN A 35 -19.52 -17.55 8.24
C ASN A 35 -18.04 -17.54 8.69
N VAL A 36 -17.47 -16.39 8.98
CA VAL A 36 -16.13 -16.26 9.55
C VAL A 36 -16.28 -15.80 10.99
N ASN A 37 -16.73 -16.72 11.86
CA ASN A 37 -16.75 -16.62 13.33
C ASN A 37 -17.18 -15.26 13.91
N ALA A 38 -18.46 -14.90 13.78
CA ALA A 38 -19.07 -13.69 14.37
C ALA A 38 -18.94 -13.60 15.90
N ASN A 39 -18.60 -14.70 16.58
CA ASN A 39 -18.41 -14.79 18.04
C ASN A 39 -16.94 -14.72 18.47
N ASP A 40 -16.06 -14.17 17.63
CA ASP A 40 -14.67 -14.01 18.00
C ASP A 40 -14.48 -12.92 19.06
N ASN A 41 -13.86 -13.29 20.18
CA ASN A 41 -13.33 -12.31 21.12
C ASN A 41 -12.04 -11.72 20.52
N PHE A 42 -12.16 -10.51 19.95
CA PHE A 42 -11.05 -9.83 19.29
C PHE A 42 -10.54 -8.67 20.14
N ILE A 43 -9.27 -8.70 20.48
CA ILE A 43 -8.66 -7.69 21.34
C ILE A 43 -7.46 -7.08 20.60
N ILE A 44 -7.39 -5.76 20.60
CA ILE A 44 -6.31 -4.99 19.96
C ILE A 44 -5.44 -4.36 21.04
N TYR A 45 -4.16 -4.67 21.05
CA TYR A 45 -3.13 -3.96 21.80
C TYR A 45 -2.44 -2.98 20.86
N SER A 46 -2.72 -1.70 21.01
CA SER A 46 -2.19 -0.65 20.13
C SER A 46 -1.28 0.31 20.85
N PHE A 47 -0.12 0.61 20.26
CA PHE A 47 0.73 1.71 20.72
C PHE A 47 0.14 3.08 20.40
N ASN A 48 -0.94 3.13 19.65
CA ASN A 48 -1.70 4.33 19.29
C ASN A 48 -0.80 5.47 18.75
N ASN A 49 0.16 5.13 17.88
CA ASN A 49 1.10 6.11 17.33
C ASN A 49 0.41 7.17 16.44
N ASN A 50 -0.80 6.89 15.96
CA ASN A 50 -1.67 7.86 15.28
C ASN A 50 -2.41 8.80 16.23
N GLY A 51 -2.27 8.65 17.55
CA GLY A 51 -2.74 9.60 18.55
C GLY A 51 -4.26 9.75 18.63
N LEU A 52 -5.03 8.67 18.40
CA LEU A 52 -6.48 8.73 18.53
C LEU A 52 -6.90 9.04 19.97
N SER A 53 -7.91 9.91 20.11
CA SER A 53 -8.52 10.22 21.41
C SER A 53 -9.27 9.00 21.99
N ASP A 54 -9.61 9.05 23.26
CA ASP A 54 -10.36 7.97 23.91
C ASP A 54 -11.78 7.83 23.35
N GLU A 55 -12.40 8.96 22.99
CA GLU A 55 -13.72 8.98 22.34
C GLU A 55 -13.66 8.29 20.98
N LYS A 56 -12.61 8.59 20.18
CA LYS A 56 -12.45 7.96 18.88
C LYS A 56 -12.13 6.47 18.99
N ILE A 57 -11.36 6.08 19.97
CA ILE A 57 -11.10 4.65 20.25
C ILE A 57 -12.40 3.93 20.59
N ALA A 58 -13.27 4.51 21.44
CA ALA A 58 -14.57 3.92 21.78
C ALA A 58 -15.51 3.77 20.55
N GLU A 59 -15.46 4.73 19.60
CA GLU A 59 -16.15 4.58 18.31
C GLU A 59 -15.61 3.37 17.52
N VAL A 60 -14.30 3.26 17.40
CA VAL A 60 -13.64 2.14 16.69
C VAL A 60 -13.92 0.79 17.36
N GLU A 61 -13.92 0.72 18.69
CA GLU A 61 -14.29 -0.51 19.43
C GLU A 61 -15.70 -0.97 19.08
N LYS A 62 -16.64 -0.02 19.02
CA LYS A 62 -18.03 -0.31 18.64
C LYS A 62 -18.13 -0.77 17.18
N GLU A 63 -17.44 -0.09 16.29
CA GLU A 63 -17.43 -0.38 14.86
C GLU A 63 -16.80 -1.76 14.57
N LEU A 64 -15.62 -2.02 15.12
CA LEU A 64 -14.87 -3.26 14.91
C LEU A 64 -15.31 -4.40 15.85
N LYS A 65 -16.28 -4.17 16.74
CA LYS A 65 -16.74 -5.12 17.76
C LYS A 65 -15.55 -5.79 18.46
N CYS A 66 -14.69 -4.97 19.03
CA CYS A 66 -13.44 -5.42 19.68
C CYS A 66 -13.18 -4.60 20.94
N THR A 67 -12.19 -5.00 21.72
CA THR A 67 -11.65 -4.18 22.81
C THR A 67 -10.29 -3.65 22.41
N ILE A 68 -10.03 -2.36 22.59
CA ILE A 68 -8.74 -1.73 22.28
C ILE A 68 -8.04 -1.31 23.56
N LYS A 69 -6.85 -1.85 23.78
CA LYS A 69 -5.99 -1.51 24.92
C LYS A 69 -4.81 -0.70 24.45
N LYS A 70 -4.68 0.54 24.95
CA LYS A 70 -3.52 1.38 24.70
C LYS A 70 -2.30 0.81 25.41
N VAL A 71 -1.24 0.60 24.65
CA VAL A 71 0.06 0.19 25.16
C VAL A 71 1.00 1.41 25.10
N PRO A 72 1.61 1.82 26.22
CA PRO A 72 2.53 2.93 26.18
C PRO A 72 3.79 2.56 25.39
N LEU A 73 4.25 3.50 24.57
CA LEU A 73 5.56 3.38 23.93
C LEU A 73 6.65 3.42 25.03
N PRO A 74 7.72 2.64 24.87
CA PRO A 74 8.82 2.63 25.83
C PRO A 74 9.37 4.05 26.08
N GLY A 75 9.70 4.36 27.34
CA GLY A 75 10.16 5.68 27.71
C GLY A 75 11.37 6.15 26.87
N TRP A 76 12.34 5.27 26.61
CA TRP A 76 13.50 5.57 25.76
C TRP A 76 13.10 6.02 24.35
N TYR A 77 12.02 5.44 23.76
CA TYR A 77 11.51 5.80 22.44
C TYR A 77 11.05 7.27 22.43
N GLN A 78 10.25 7.65 23.44
CA GLN A 78 9.78 9.03 23.59
C GLN A 78 10.92 10.02 23.84
N TRP A 79 11.92 9.63 24.65
CA TRP A 79 13.10 10.45 24.94
C TRP A 79 13.92 10.75 23.68
N MET A 80 14.08 9.78 22.79
CA MET A 80 14.79 9.97 21.51
C MET A 80 14.18 11.10 20.66
N PHE A 81 12.85 11.21 20.66
CA PHE A 81 12.18 12.31 19.96
C PHE A 81 12.27 13.62 20.72
N LYS A 82 11.99 13.63 22.02
CA LYS A 82 12.02 14.84 22.85
C LYS A 82 13.40 15.51 22.88
N LEU A 83 14.47 14.74 22.88
CA LEU A 83 15.84 15.26 22.92
C LEU A 83 16.48 15.40 21.53
N HIS A 84 15.70 15.25 20.45
CA HIS A 84 16.21 15.32 19.07
C HIS A 84 17.39 14.38 18.77
N LEU A 85 17.47 13.22 19.47
CA LEU A 85 18.55 12.25 19.35
C LEU A 85 18.41 11.27 18.18
N LEU A 86 17.47 11.50 17.27
CA LEU A 86 17.18 10.59 16.14
C LEU A 86 18.38 10.33 15.24
N LEU A 87 19.37 11.21 15.19
CA LEU A 87 20.61 10.98 14.44
C LEU A 87 21.40 9.78 15.02
N LEU A 88 21.31 9.51 16.33
CA LEU A 88 21.98 8.38 16.96
C LEU A 88 21.47 7.04 16.46
N ARG A 89 20.29 6.99 15.83
CA ARG A 89 19.79 5.77 15.17
C ARG A 89 20.74 5.20 14.11
N ILE A 90 21.67 6.01 13.59
CA ILE A 90 22.70 5.54 12.63
C ILE A 90 23.55 4.44 13.26
N PHE A 91 23.86 4.55 14.55
CA PHE A 91 24.71 3.58 15.29
C PHE A 91 23.95 2.32 15.73
N LEU A 92 22.61 2.29 15.62
CA LEU A 92 21.84 1.13 16.00
C LEU A 92 22.04 -0.02 14.99
N LYS A 93 22.09 -1.24 15.52
CA LYS A 93 22.28 -2.46 14.71
C LYS A 93 21.07 -2.81 13.85
N TYR A 94 19.85 -2.49 14.31
CA TYR A 94 18.57 -2.76 13.70
C TYR A 94 17.82 -1.44 13.47
N PRO A 95 16.72 -1.43 12.69
CA PRO A 95 15.82 -0.29 12.62
C PRO A 95 15.35 0.14 14.01
N PHE A 96 15.18 1.45 14.20
CA PHE A 96 14.87 2.02 15.51
C PHE A 96 13.59 1.44 16.15
N THR A 97 12.53 1.29 15.35
CA THR A 97 11.26 0.70 15.77
C THR A 97 11.37 -0.77 16.18
N ASN A 98 12.36 -1.50 15.66
CA ASN A 98 12.57 -2.91 16.02
C ASN A 98 12.98 -3.13 17.47
N TYR A 99 13.37 -2.07 18.19
CA TYR A 99 13.69 -2.18 19.63
C TYR A 99 12.46 -2.08 20.54
N ILE A 100 11.27 -1.82 19.97
CA ILE A 100 10.01 -1.78 20.70
C ILE A 100 9.62 -3.22 21.08
N THR A 101 9.29 -3.40 22.35
CA THR A 101 8.78 -4.65 22.94
C THR A 101 7.66 -4.34 23.90
N LEU A 102 6.83 -5.32 24.20
CA LEU A 102 5.85 -5.21 25.27
C LEU A 102 6.53 -5.36 26.62
N SER A 103 6.05 -4.60 27.63
CA SER A 103 6.47 -4.81 29.00
C SER A 103 5.92 -6.12 29.56
N GLN A 104 6.56 -6.64 30.62
CA GLN A 104 6.20 -7.92 31.24
C GLN A 104 4.73 -7.96 31.63
N ARG A 105 4.18 -6.85 32.16
CA ARG A 105 2.75 -6.72 32.49
C ARG A 105 1.84 -7.08 31.32
N TYR A 106 2.08 -6.52 30.13
CA TYR A 106 1.24 -6.79 28.95
C TYR A 106 1.46 -8.19 28.40
N ILE A 107 2.68 -8.73 28.52
CA ILE A 107 2.97 -10.13 28.13
C ILE A 107 2.14 -11.09 28.99
N GLU A 108 2.15 -10.92 30.31
CA GLU A 108 1.39 -11.74 31.25
C GLU A 108 -0.11 -11.59 31.04
N GLU A 109 -0.58 -10.36 30.85
CA GLU A 109 -1.99 -10.08 30.54
C GLU A 109 -2.46 -10.78 29.26
N ILE A 110 -1.64 -10.78 28.20
CA ILE A 110 -1.95 -11.47 26.94
C ILE A 110 -1.93 -12.98 27.13
N LYS A 111 -0.92 -13.51 27.80
CA LYS A 111 -0.81 -14.96 28.08
C LYS A 111 -1.97 -15.48 28.93
N ALA A 112 -2.36 -14.74 29.95
CA ALA A 112 -3.51 -15.10 30.80
C ALA A 112 -4.85 -15.17 30.04
N GLN A 113 -4.93 -14.61 28.85
CA GLN A 113 -6.12 -14.69 28.01
C GLN A 113 -6.17 -15.98 27.16
N GLU A 114 -5.08 -16.76 27.11
CA GLU A 114 -4.97 -18.00 26.32
C GLU A 114 -5.44 -17.81 24.87
N PRO A 115 -4.82 -16.89 24.08
CA PRO A 115 -5.26 -16.62 22.73
C PRO A 115 -5.04 -17.80 21.80
N ASN A 116 -6.00 -18.04 20.90
CA ASN A 116 -5.84 -19.02 19.82
C ASN A 116 -4.91 -18.50 18.72
N LEU A 117 -4.84 -17.18 18.57
CA LEU A 117 -3.99 -16.54 17.57
C LEU A 117 -3.52 -15.17 18.06
N ILE A 118 -2.22 -14.90 17.91
CA ILE A 118 -1.63 -13.58 18.06
C ILE A 118 -1.21 -13.10 16.67
N TRP A 119 -1.77 -11.98 16.27
CA TRP A 119 -1.46 -11.28 15.03
C TRP A 119 -0.65 -10.02 15.32
N VAL A 120 0.54 -9.92 14.78
CA VAL A 120 1.39 -8.72 14.88
C VAL A 120 1.41 -8.02 13.53
N MET A 121 1.06 -6.73 13.52
CA MET A 121 1.06 -5.91 12.31
C MET A 121 2.30 -5.02 12.27
N GLY A 122 3.07 -5.12 11.17
CA GLY A 122 4.32 -4.42 10.93
C GLY A 122 5.55 -5.33 11.10
N GLU A 123 6.46 -5.28 10.13
CA GLU A 123 7.66 -6.14 10.15
C GLU A 123 8.65 -5.74 11.26
N GLU A 124 8.71 -4.46 11.56
CA GLU A 124 9.58 -3.90 12.61
C GLU A 124 9.22 -4.39 14.02
N LEU A 125 8.00 -4.86 14.24
CA LEU A 125 7.56 -5.41 15.52
C LEU A 125 7.94 -6.89 15.73
N SER A 126 8.87 -7.41 14.94
CA SER A 126 9.31 -8.83 14.98
C SER A 126 9.85 -9.29 16.33
N ARG A 127 10.30 -8.40 17.22
CA ARG A 127 10.68 -8.76 18.60
C ARG A 127 9.47 -9.07 19.47
N ILE A 128 8.33 -8.45 19.23
CA ILE A 128 7.09 -8.73 19.96
C ILE A 128 6.62 -10.15 19.66
N VAL A 129 6.71 -10.58 18.41
CA VAL A 129 6.35 -11.95 18.01
C VAL A 129 7.11 -12.98 18.83
N LYS A 130 8.38 -12.73 19.16
CA LYS A 130 9.26 -13.62 19.94
C LYS A 130 8.89 -13.71 21.42
N GLN A 131 8.05 -12.81 21.91
CA GLN A 131 7.61 -12.81 23.32
C GLN A 131 6.52 -13.87 23.61
N PHE A 132 5.98 -14.52 22.54
CA PHE A 132 4.86 -15.45 22.63
C PHE A 132 5.11 -16.77 21.89
N PRO A 133 6.23 -17.46 22.11
CA PRO A 133 6.61 -18.66 21.33
C PRO A 133 5.63 -19.83 21.48
N GLU A 134 4.88 -19.88 22.57
CA GLU A 134 3.92 -20.93 22.89
C GLU A 134 2.59 -20.84 22.13
N PHE A 135 2.29 -19.70 21.51
CA PHE A 135 1.02 -19.47 20.80
C PHE A 135 1.20 -19.52 19.27
N GLN A 136 0.10 -19.78 18.58
CA GLN A 136 0.03 -19.55 17.13
C GLN A 136 0.17 -18.04 16.84
N ARG A 137 1.09 -17.70 15.94
CA ARG A 137 1.42 -16.31 15.62
C ARG A 137 1.46 -16.09 14.13
N ILE A 138 0.88 -14.99 13.71
CA ILE A 138 1.11 -14.45 12.38
C ILE A 138 1.71 -13.04 12.50
N GLN A 139 2.60 -12.73 11.59
CA GLN A 139 3.09 -11.37 11.42
C GLN A 139 2.81 -10.95 9.98
N ILE A 140 2.28 -9.76 9.80
CA ILE A 140 2.04 -9.18 8.49
C ILE A 140 2.94 -7.97 8.35
N GLY A 141 3.88 -8.04 7.40
CA GLY A 141 4.63 -6.89 6.92
C GLY A 141 4.10 -6.53 5.53
N PRO A 142 3.52 -5.34 5.36
CA PRO A 142 2.99 -4.96 4.04
C PRO A 142 4.09 -4.86 2.99
N ASP A 143 5.27 -4.44 3.40
CA ASP A 143 6.45 -4.27 2.55
C ASP A 143 7.66 -4.93 3.21
N THR A 144 8.60 -5.40 2.39
CA THR A 144 9.92 -5.85 2.87
C THR A 144 10.91 -4.71 2.68
N GLU A 145 11.24 -4.05 3.78
CA GLU A 145 12.05 -2.82 3.76
C GLU A 145 13.46 -3.05 3.23
N SER A 146 14.07 -4.22 3.48
CA SER A 146 15.39 -4.47 2.90
C SER A 146 15.34 -4.60 1.38
N LEU A 147 14.27 -5.18 0.81
CA LEU A 147 14.07 -5.23 -0.65
C LEU A 147 13.89 -3.82 -1.22
N TYR A 148 13.13 -2.97 -0.53
CA TYR A 148 12.97 -1.58 -0.92
C TYR A 148 14.30 -0.85 -1.02
N TYR A 149 15.13 -0.89 0.02
CA TYR A 149 16.45 -0.22 0.00
C TYR A 149 17.41 -0.86 -1.01
N TYR A 150 17.33 -2.18 -1.22
CA TYR A 150 18.10 -2.84 -2.26
C TYR A 150 17.74 -2.31 -3.65
N ARG A 151 16.45 -2.23 -3.98
CA ARG A 151 15.95 -1.66 -5.23
C ARG A 151 16.32 -0.19 -5.39
N MET A 152 16.25 0.59 -4.29
CA MET A 152 16.64 2.01 -4.28
C MET A 152 18.10 2.22 -4.69
N MET A 153 19.02 1.38 -4.24
CA MET A 153 20.44 1.51 -4.61
C MET A 153 20.68 1.35 -6.11
N GLY A 154 19.81 0.70 -6.86
CA GLY A 154 19.87 0.58 -8.31
C GLY A 154 19.30 1.77 -9.10
N ARG A 155 18.75 2.79 -8.44
CA ARG A 155 18.15 3.94 -9.12
C ARG A 155 19.18 5.01 -9.45
N ARG A 156 19.07 5.61 -10.65
CA ARG A 156 20.04 6.61 -11.15
C ARG A 156 20.26 7.75 -10.16
N PHE A 157 19.18 8.32 -9.59
CA PHE A 157 19.28 9.43 -8.65
C PHE A 157 19.96 9.06 -7.33
N VAL A 158 19.89 7.78 -6.91
CA VAL A 158 20.62 7.27 -5.74
C VAL A 158 22.07 6.95 -6.12
N MET A 159 22.29 6.26 -7.23
CA MET A 159 23.64 5.93 -7.71
C MET A 159 24.51 7.17 -7.95
N ASN A 160 23.90 8.25 -8.42
CA ASN A 160 24.60 9.52 -8.67
C ASN A 160 24.78 10.39 -7.42
N ASN A 161 24.27 9.95 -6.26
CA ASN A 161 24.40 10.66 -4.99
C ASN A 161 25.02 9.75 -3.92
N PRO A 162 26.34 9.87 -3.67
CA PRO A 162 27.05 9.00 -2.73
C PRO A 162 26.46 8.99 -1.31
N ILE A 163 25.91 10.11 -0.85
CA ILE A 163 25.29 10.23 0.49
C ILE A 163 23.99 9.42 0.53
N GLU A 164 23.13 9.55 -0.46
CA GLU A 164 21.88 8.80 -0.54
C GLU A 164 22.16 7.29 -0.75
N TYR A 165 23.12 6.94 -1.57
CA TYR A 165 23.56 5.54 -1.72
C TYR A 165 24.02 4.94 -0.39
N TRP A 166 24.86 5.66 0.33
CA TRP A 166 25.34 5.21 1.66
C TRP A 166 24.19 5.06 2.67
N LYS A 167 23.23 6.00 2.69
CA LYS A 167 22.03 5.90 3.54
C LYS A 167 21.22 4.65 3.18
N CYS A 168 20.95 4.40 1.90
CA CYS A 168 20.22 3.22 1.45
C CYS A 168 20.97 1.94 1.83
N ALA A 169 22.28 1.87 1.61
CA ALA A 169 23.10 0.71 1.97
C ALA A 169 23.10 0.45 3.49
N LEU A 170 23.16 1.50 4.31
CA LEU A 170 23.06 1.38 5.77
C LEU A 170 21.69 0.83 6.19
N MET A 171 20.61 1.36 5.63
CA MET A 171 19.25 0.92 5.94
C MET A 171 19.02 -0.51 5.46
N TYR A 172 19.44 -0.86 4.24
CA TYR A 172 19.42 -2.24 3.75
C TYR A 172 20.08 -3.20 4.76
N ARG A 173 21.29 -2.88 5.22
CA ARG A 173 21.99 -3.73 6.19
C ARG A 173 21.24 -3.91 7.50
N LYS A 174 20.54 -2.89 7.97
CA LYS A 174 19.78 -2.94 9.23
C LYS A 174 18.54 -3.81 9.10
N TYR A 175 17.76 -3.58 8.05
CA TYR A 175 16.55 -4.34 7.78
C TYR A 175 16.88 -5.79 7.43
N ALA A 176 17.82 -6.05 6.53
CA ALA A 176 18.25 -7.42 6.21
C ALA A 176 18.77 -8.20 7.43
N ARG A 177 19.43 -7.52 8.41
CA ARG A 177 19.81 -8.17 9.68
C ARG A 177 18.59 -8.50 10.55
N MET A 178 17.57 -7.67 10.54
CA MET A 178 16.33 -7.89 11.26
C MET A 178 15.58 -9.08 10.67
N GLU A 179 15.37 -9.05 9.37
CA GLU A 179 14.63 -10.06 8.60
C GLU A 179 15.29 -11.44 8.66
N ARG A 180 16.63 -11.52 8.62
CA ARG A 180 17.38 -12.78 8.88
C ARG A 180 17.11 -13.40 10.24
N LYS A 181 16.50 -12.65 11.16
CA LYS A 181 16.20 -13.08 12.53
C LYS A 181 14.71 -13.22 12.80
N PHE A 182 13.87 -13.23 11.79
CA PHE A 182 12.47 -13.55 11.97
C PHE A 182 12.30 -14.95 12.54
N CYS A 183 11.19 -15.18 13.23
CA CYS A 183 10.87 -16.49 13.78
C CYS A 183 10.82 -17.57 12.71
N THR A 184 11.21 -18.77 13.07
CA THR A 184 11.26 -19.93 12.17
C THR A 184 10.62 -21.17 12.76
N ASP A 185 10.03 -21.04 13.96
CA ASP A 185 9.34 -22.12 14.64
C ASP A 185 8.00 -22.48 13.97
N GLU A 186 7.43 -23.62 14.33
CA GLU A 186 6.26 -24.19 13.69
C GLU A 186 4.99 -23.34 13.90
N ASN A 187 4.92 -22.65 15.03
CA ASN A 187 3.77 -21.84 15.42
C ASN A 187 3.79 -20.43 14.81
N PHE A 188 4.69 -20.14 13.87
CA PHE A 188 4.83 -18.82 13.28
C PHE A 188 4.67 -18.87 11.76
N THR A 189 3.95 -17.89 11.22
CA THR A 189 3.89 -17.61 9.78
C THR A 189 4.01 -16.11 9.54
N TYR A 190 4.89 -15.73 8.62
CA TYR A 190 5.02 -14.37 8.13
C TYR A 190 4.21 -14.20 6.84
N TYR A 191 3.51 -13.09 6.71
CA TYR A 191 2.81 -12.72 5.48
C TYR A 191 3.37 -11.41 4.95
N ALA A 192 3.71 -11.38 3.66
CA ALA A 192 4.03 -10.18 2.90
C ALA A 192 3.01 -9.98 1.78
N VAL A 193 2.73 -8.74 1.42
CA VAL A 193 1.77 -8.44 0.35
C VAL A 193 2.42 -8.34 -1.04
N GLY A 194 3.61 -8.93 -1.17
CA GLY A 194 4.37 -9.07 -2.40
C GLY A 194 5.00 -10.45 -2.55
N GLU A 195 4.93 -11.02 -3.75
CA GLU A 195 5.59 -12.31 -4.04
C GLU A 195 7.12 -12.16 -4.03
N GLU A 196 7.63 -11.05 -4.58
CA GLU A 196 9.07 -10.75 -4.53
C GLU A 196 9.55 -10.50 -3.09
N ASP A 197 8.70 -9.89 -2.26
CA ASP A 197 8.96 -9.72 -0.83
C ASP A 197 9.15 -11.07 -0.14
N VAL A 198 8.26 -12.03 -0.43
CA VAL A 198 8.36 -13.40 0.10
C VAL A 198 9.64 -14.07 -0.37
N ARG A 199 9.96 -14.00 -1.68
CA ARG A 199 11.18 -14.58 -2.23
C ARG A 199 12.44 -14.00 -1.60
N HIS A 200 12.48 -12.66 -1.46
CA HIS A 200 13.59 -11.96 -0.84
C HIS A 200 13.77 -12.37 0.64
N LEU A 201 12.69 -12.44 1.41
CA LEU A 201 12.73 -12.92 2.80
C LEU A 201 13.26 -14.35 2.90
N GLN A 202 12.82 -15.24 2.02
CA GLN A 202 13.29 -16.65 1.99
C GLN A 202 14.76 -16.76 1.58
N GLN A 203 15.26 -15.86 0.74
CA GLN A 203 16.70 -15.77 0.43
C GLN A 203 17.51 -15.32 1.66
N LEU A 204 16.99 -14.36 2.44
CA LEU A 204 17.66 -13.86 3.64
C LEU A 204 17.57 -14.84 4.82
N ASN A 205 16.46 -15.54 4.95
CA ASN A 205 16.16 -16.49 6.02
C ASN A 205 15.44 -17.72 5.43
N PRO A 206 16.19 -18.74 4.94
CA PRO A 206 15.57 -19.90 4.27
C PRO A 206 14.64 -20.74 5.15
N LYS A 207 14.68 -20.55 6.48
CA LYS A 207 13.82 -21.28 7.43
C LYS A 207 12.53 -20.54 7.77
N VAL A 208 12.36 -19.29 7.32
CA VAL A 208 11.14 -18.52 7.62
C VAL A 208 9.96 -19.08 6.82
N LYS A 209 8.84 -19.30 7.50
CA LYS A 209 7.57 -19.64 6.83
C LYS A 209 6.93 -18.36 6.31
N ALA A 210 7.45 -17.80 5.23
CA ALA A 210 6.88 -16.62 4.57
C ALA A 210 5.89 -17.04 3.51
N LYS A 211 4.72 -16.36 3.48
CA LYS A 211 3.64 -16.60 2.52
C LYS A 211 3.19 -15.27 1.90
N PHE A 212 2.81 -15.33 0.65
CA PHE A 212 2.16 -14.22 -0.02
C PHE A 212 0.72 -14.06 0.49
N LEU A 213 0.37 -12.84 0.90
CA LEU A 213 -0.98 -12.42 1.21
C LEU A 213 -1.42 -11.41 0.15
N ARG A 214 -2.43 -11.73 -0.61
CA ARG A 214 -2.94 -10.78 -1.59
C ARG A 214 -3.52 -9.55 -0.88
N HIS A 215 -3.10 -8.36 -1.29
CA HIS A 215 -3.61 -7.13 -0.71
C HIS A 215 -5.07 -6.93 -1.14
N PRO A 216 -6.03 -6.67 -0.23
CA PRO A 216 -7.40 -6.39 -0.62
C PRO A 216 -7.53 -5.01 -1.28
N HIS A 217 -8.46 -4.86 -2.22
CA HIS A 217 -8.91 -3.52 -2.61
C HIS A 217 -9.68 -2.88 -1.44
N TYR A 218 -9.73 -1.55 -1.40
CA TYR A 218 -10.39 -0.88 -0.27
C TYR A 218 -11.87 -0.65 -0.52
N GLU A 219 -12.25 0.26 -1.37
CA GLU A 219 -13.64 0.64 -1.60
C GLU A 219 -13.95 0.74 -3.08
N VAL A 220 -15.22 0.51 -3.38
CA VAL A 220 -15.80 0.71 -4.71
C VAL A 220 -16.87 1.77 -4.57
N SER A 221 -16.81 2.83 -5.36
CA SER A 221 -17.78 3.92 -5.34
C SER A 221 -19.17 3.42 -5.69
N SER A 222 -20.15 3.90 -4.94
CA SER A 222 -21.57 3.67 -5.26
C SER A 222 -22.04 4.42 -6.53
N LYS A 223 -21.22 5.36 -7.00
CA LYS A 223 -21.51 6.17 -8.21
C LYS A 223 -21.06 5.53 -9.51
N LEU A 224 -20.40 4.36 -9.44
CA LEU A 224 -20.02 3.65 -10.66
C LEU A 224 -21.25 3.35 -11.51
N LYS A 225 -21.16 3.70 -12.79
CA LYS A 225 -22.20 3.39 -13.76
C LYS A 225 -22.11 1.91 -14.12
N ILE A 226 -23.06 1.12 -13.62
CA ILE A 226 -23.17 -0.30 -13.94
C ILE A 226 -24.43 -0.48 -14.79
N GLU A 227 -24.28 -1.03 -15.98
CA GLU A 227 -25.36 -1.36 -16.90
C GLU A 227 -25.31 -2.86 -17.20
N ASN A 228 -26.43 -3.56 -16.98
CA ASN A 228 -26.53 -5.02 -17.15
C ASN A 228 -25.44 -5.83 -16.38
N GLY A 229 -25.07 -5.34 -15.18
CA GLY A 229 -24.05 -5.99 -14.35
C GLY A 229 -22.61 -5.77 -14.82
N LYS A 230 -22.38 -4.90 -15.81
CA LYS A 230 -21.05 -4.53 -16.31
C LYS A 230 -20.78 -3.04 -16.07
N LEU A 231 -19.54 -2.73 -15.80
CA LEU A 231 -19.07 -1.35 -15.69
C LEU A 231 -19.28 -0.63 -17.03
N LYS A 232 -19.86 0.55 -16.99
CA LYS A 232 -19.99 1.42 -18.16
C LYS A 232 -18.86 2.44 -18.19
N ILE A 233 -17.90 2.19 -19.04
CA ILE A 233 -16.82 3.11 -19.36
C ILE A 233 -17.19 3.82 -20.66
N ASN A 234 -16.82 5.08 -20.80
CA ASN A 234 -17.14 5.85 -22.00
C ASN A 234 -15.97 6.77 -22.37
N PHE A 235 -15.10 6.32 -23.25
CA PHE A 235 -14.06 7.14 -23.85
C PHE A 235 -14.55 7.95 -25.07
N HIS A 236 -15.83 7.86 -25.42
CA HIS A 236 -16.43 8.62 -26.51
C HIS A 236 -16.77 10.09 -26.16
N GLN A 237 -16.29 10.58 -25.02
CA GLN A 237 -16.48 11.98 -24.65
C GLN A 237 -15.46 12.89 -25.37
N PRO A 238 -15.73 14.21 -25.46
CA PRO A 238 -14.86 15.13 -26.19
C PRO A 238 -13.42 15.16 -25.68
N LYS A 239 -13.24 14.96 -24.38
CA LYS A 239 -11.91 14.83 -23.73
C LYS A 239 -11.93 13.72 -22.71
N ILE A 240 -10.92 12.87 -22.77
CA ILE A 240 -10.67 11.78 -21.85
C ILE A 240 -9.88 12.33 -20.64
N LYS A 241 -10.32 12.01 -19.44
CA LYS A 241 -9.73 12.53 -18.20
C LYS A 241 -8.65 11.58 -17.67
N VAL A 242 -7.44 12.07 -17.63
CA VAL A 242 -6.26 11.32 -17.16
C VAL A 242 -5.89 11.79 -15.77
N LEU A 243 -5.77 10.85 -14.84
CA LEU A 243 -5.38 11.07 -13.46
C LEU A 243 -3.92 10.62 -13.23
N ILE A 244 -3.13 11.45 -12.57
CA ILE A 244 -1.85 11.09 -11.98
C ILE A 244 -1.98 11.25 -10.47
N ALA A 245 -2.18 10.13 -9.74
CA ALA A 245 -2.51 10.12 -8.32
C ALA A 245 -1.33 9.75 -7.43
N GLY A 246 -1.18 10.51 -6.34
CA GLY A 246 -0.19 10.32 -5.29
C GLY A 246 0.68 11.55 -5.09
N GLN A 247 1.42 11.57 -3.97
CA GLN A 247 2.40 12.63 -3.74
C GLN A 247 3.58 12.46 -4.68
N TYR A 248 4.08 13.56 -5.26
CA TYR A 248 5.36 13.57 -5.95
C TYR A 248 6.49 13.44 -4.93
N ASN A 249 7.08 12.27 -4.89
CA ASN A 249 8.12 11.90 -3.94
C ASN A 249 9.09 10.87 -4.57
N LEU A 250 10.04 10.37 -3.80
CA LEU A 250 11.06 9.42 -4.27
C LEU A 250 10.49 8.15 -4.93
N TYR A 251 9.28 7.71 -4.56
CA TYR A 251 8.63 6.55 -5.17
C TYR A 251 8.23 6.77 -6.64
N MET A 252 7.95 8.02 -7.02
CA MET A 252 7.46 8.36 -8.36
C MET A 252 8.47 9.18 -9.16
N LYS A 253 9.41 9.84 -8.48
CA LYS A 253 10.19 10.95 -9.04
C LYS A 253 10.80 10.66 -10.40
N GLN A 254 11.57 9.60 -10.54
CA GLN A 254 12.32 9.35 -11.77
C GLN A 254 11.38 9.10 -12.96
N GLU A 255 10.45 8.16 -12.81
CA GLU A 255 9.53 7.81 -13.90
C GLU A 255 8.53 8.93 -14.20
N ALA A 256 8.11 9.68 -13.16
CA ALA A 256 7.25 10.83 -13.37
C ALA A 256 7.96 11.96 -14.12
N ASP A 257 9.22 12.27 -13.75
CA ASP A 257 10.01 13.29 -14.42
C ASP A 257 10.23 12.92 -15.92
N GLU A 258 10.61 11.66 -16.18
CA GLU A 258 10.85 11.16 -17.54
C GLU A 258 9.54 11.16 -18.37
N LEU A 259 8.43 10.71 -17.80
CA LEU A 259 7.12 10.71 -18.47
C LEU A 259 6.63 12.12 -18.79
N LEU A 260 6.70 13.03 -17.82
CA LEU A 260 6.19 14.40 -18.00
C LEU A 260 7.07 15.20 -18.96
N GLU A 261 8.36 14.90 -19.01
CA GLU A 261 9.26 15.46 -20.03
C GLU A 261 8.88 14.97 -21.43
N GLU A 262 8.57 13.68 -21.60
CA GLU A 262 8.11 13.12 -22.88
C GLU A 262 6.77 13.73 -23.31
N LEU A 263 5.79 13.83 -22.39
CA LEU A 263 4.51 14.48 -22.67
C LEU A 263 4.65 15.94 -23.13
N LYS A 264 5.65 16.67 -22.63
CA LYS A 264 5.89 18.08 -23.05
C LYS A 264 6.60 18.21 -24.39
N ASN A 265 7.31 17.18 -24.82
CA ASN A 265 8.14 17.26 -26.02
C ASN A 265 7.58 16.48 -27.21
N SER A 266 6.65 15.53 -26.98
CA SER A 266 6.17 14.62 -28.00
C SER A 266 4.68 14.77 -28.28
N ARG A 267 4.32 15.01 -29.55
CA ARG A 267 2.95 14.95 -30.08
C ARG A 267 1.92 15.79 -29.32
N ILE A 268 2.30 16.92 -28.74
CA ILE A 268 1.47 17.79 -27.88
C ILE A 268 0.16 18.16 -28.56
N GLU A 269 0.21 18.57 -29.83
CA GLU A 269 -0.96 19.06 -30.57
C GLU A 269 -2.08 18.00 -30.64
N GLU A 270 -1.70 16.72 -30.86
CA GLU A 270 -2.65 15.62 -30.93
C GLU A 270 -3.18 15.24 -29.55
N LEU A 271 -2.31 15.22 -28.52
CA LEU A 271 -2.70 14.81 -27.17
C LEU A 271 -3.61 15.82 -26.48
N LYS A 272 -3.30 17.14 -26.60
CA LYS A 272 -4.09 18.19 -25.94
C LYS A 272 -5.53 18.30 -26.45
N GLU A 273 -5.81 17.84 -27.66
CA GLU A 273 -7.15 17.81 -28.23
C GLU A 273 -8.04 16.75 -27.56
N HIS A 274 -7.43 15.64 -27.14
CA HIS A 274 -8.14 14.48 -26.63
C HIS A 274 -8.12 14.33 -25.10
N TYR A 275 -7.17 14.98 -24.39
CA TYR A 275 -6.93 14.71 -22.97
C TYR A 275 -6.95 15.94 -22.09
N VAL A 276 -7.45 15.71 -20.85
CA VAL A 276 -7.32 16.62 -19.71
C VAL A 276 -6.57 15.88 -18.62
N PHE A 277 -5.56 16.52 -18.03
CA PHE A 277 -4.74 15.88 -16.99
C PHE A 277 -5.09 16.44 -15.61
N THR A 278 -5.26 15.57 -14.63
CA THR A 278 -5.45 15.92 -13.22
C THR A 278 -4.32 15.33 -12.38
N PHE A 279 -3.64 16.19 -11.65
CA PHE A 279 -2.66 15.77 -10.65
C PHE A 279 -3.31 15.78 -9.27
N LEU A 280 -3.39 14.61 -8.62
CA LEU A 280 -3.99 14.45 -7.30
C LEU A 280 -2.92 14.14 -6.26
N GLY A 281 -2.55 15.12 -5.45
CA GLY A 281 -1.55 15.01 -4.38
C GLY A 281 -0.65 16.24 -4.28
N LYS A 282 0.24 16.23 -3.29
CA LYS A 282 1.20 17.31 -3.04
C LYS A 282 2.48 17.15 -3.86
N GLY A 283 3.15 18.26 -4.14
CA GLY A 283 4.48 18.30 -4.74
C GLY A 283 4.50 18.42 -6.26
N TRP A 284 3.35 18.48 -6.91
CA TRP A 284 3.21 18.55 -8.37
C TRP A 284 3.23 19.98 -8.95
N GLU A 285 3.37 21.00 -8.10
CA GLU A 285 3.20 22.41 -8.47
C GLU A 285 3.99 22.79 -9.75
N LYS A 286 5.28 22.45 -9.78
CA LYS A 286 6.13 22.73 -10.92
C LYS A 286 5.69 22.00 -12.20
N HIS A 287 5.41 20.71 -12.09
CA HIS A 287 5.00 19.90 -13.24
C HIS A 287 3.65 20.35 -13.82
N VAL A 288 2.74 20.81 -12.96
CA VAL A 288 1.46 21.39 -13.39
C VAL A 288 1.67 22.68 -14.19
N GLU A 289 2.58 23.56 -13.72
CA GLU A 289 2.94 24.77 -14.44
C GLU A 289 3.60 24.43 -15.80
N ASP A 290 4.60 23.57 -15.80
CA ASP A 290 5.30 23.13 -17.03
C ASP A 290 4.33 22.54 -18.07
N MET A 291 3.36 21.73 -17.65
CA MET A 291 2.36 21.12 -18.54
C MET A 291 1.37 22.17 -19.09
N LYS A 292 0.96 23.17 -18.28
CA LYS A 292 0.14 24.27 -18.72
C LYS A 292 0.87 25.15 -19.76
N GLU A 293 2.14 25.44 -19.51
CA GLU A 293 2.98 26.18 -20.46
C GLU A 293 3.13 25.43 -21.79
N ALA A 294 3.18 24.10 -21.76
CA ALA A 294 3.15 23.27 -22.96
C ALA A 294 1.78 23.25 -23.69
N GLY A 295 0.74 23.84 -23.10
CA GLY A 295 -0.57 24.00 -23.72
C GLY A 295 -1.61 22.93 -23.36
N TYR A 296 -1.33 22.07 -22.38
CA TYR A 296 -2.29 21.10 -21.87
C TYR A 296 -3.33 21.75 -20.94
N GLU A 297 -4.54 21.22 -20.94
CA GLU A 297 -5.54 21.48 -19.91
C GLU A 297 -5.21 20.63 -18.67
N VAL A 298 -4.87 21.31 -17.56
CA VAL A 298 -4.35 20.65 -16.35
C VAL A 298 -5.03 21.16 -15.09
N GLU A 299 -5.48 20.24 -14.26
CA GLU A 299 -6.00 20.48 -12.92
C GLU A 299 -5.02 19.98 -11.85
N HIS A 300 -4.93 20.68 -10.70
CA HIS A 300 -4.15 20.25 -9.54
C HIS A 300 -4.99 20.21 -8.29
N ILE A 301 -5.21 19.01 -7.75
CA ILE A 301 -5.95 18.76 -6.52
C ILE A 301 -4.96 18.29 -5.45
N LYS A 302 -4.56 19.22 -4.54
CA LYS A 302 -3.57 18.91 -3.51
C LYS A 302 -4.06 17.88 -2.48
N PHE A 303 -5.38 17.87 -2.24
CA PHE A 303 -6.02 16.96 -1.28
C PHE A 303 -7.48 16.77 -1.66
N ALA A 304 -7.92 15.53 -1.74
CA ALA A 304 -9.32 15.16 -1.90
C ALA A 304 -9.84 14.61 -0.56
N PRO A 305 -10.89 15.19 0.02
CA PRO A 305 -11.52 14.70 1.24
C PRO A 305 -12.00 13.25 1.10
N ASP A 306 -12.61 12.95 -0.03
CA ASP A 306 -12.95 11.58 -0.45
C ASP A 306 -12.18 11.25 -1.72
N TYR A 307 -11.21 10.35 -1.56
CA TYR A 307 -10.31 9.96 -2.65
C TYR A 307 -11.02 9.09 -3.68
N ILE A 308 -11.89 8.17 -3.26
CA ILE A 308 -12.61 7.27 -4.16
C ILE A 308 -13.59 8.09 -5.01
N GLU A 309 -14.34 8.98 -4.39
CA GLU A 309 -15.25 9.88 -5.10
C GLU A 309 -14.51 10.84 -6.04
N GLU A 310 -13.22 11.10 -5.80
CA GLU A 310 -12.42 11.92 -6.69
C GLU A 310 -11.92 11.12 -7.90
N ILE A 311 -11.34 9.93 -7.67
CA ILE A 311 -10.75 9.16 -8.77
C ILE A 311 -11.80 8.71 -9.79
N VAL A 312 -13.04 8.40 -9.37
CA VAL A 312 -14.12 7.96 -10.29
C VAL A 312 -14.62 9.04 -11.25
N LYS A 313 -14.14 10.26 -11.11
CA LYS A 313 -14.39 11.34 -12.09
C LYS A 313 -13.51 11.24 -13.32
N HIS A 314 -12.53 10.32 -13.31
CA HIS A 314 -11.52 10.15 -14.33
C HIS A 314 -11.71 8.82 -15.08
N ASP A 315 -11.11 8.71 -16.24
CA ASP A 315 -11.24 7.56 -17.13
C ASP A 315 -10.00 6.68 -17.12
N ILE A 316 -8.84 7.32 -17.03
CA ILE A 316 -7.52 6.69 -17.06
C ILE A 316 -6.73 7.12 -15.84
N GLN A 317 -6.00 6.20 -15.21
CA GLN A 317 -4.95 6.56 -14.27
C GLN A 317 -3.58 6.17 -14.82
N ILE A 318 -2.68 7.12 -14.92
CA ILE A 318 -1.27 6.86 -15.18
C ILE A 318 -0.54 6.79 -13.84
N THR A 319 0.24 5.74 -13.65
CA THR A 319 0.93 5.48 -12.38
C THR A 319 2.43 5.29 -12.61
N PRO A 320 3.21 6.38 -12.69
CA PRO A 320 4.65 6.35 -12.94
C PRO A 320 5.41 6.06 -11.65
N ILE A 321 5.38 4.83 -11.19
CA ILE A 321 6.08 4.40 -9.97
C ILE A 321 7.49 3.97 -10.35
N SER A 322 8.48 4.69 -9.85
CA SER A 322 9.89 4.41 -10.09
C SER A 322 10.38 3.19 -9.33
N ILE A 323 9.81 2.95 -8.16
CA ILE A 323 10.25 1.90 -7.25
C ILE A 323 9.17 1.60 -6.22
N GLY A 324 9.23 0.40 -5.67
CA GLY A 324 8.38 -0.03 -4.56
C GLY A 324 8.57 -1.48 -4.21
N THR A 325 7.93 -1.87 -3.13
CA THR A 325 7.73 -3.24 -2.65
C THR A 325 6.25 -3.42 -2.37
N GLY A 326 5.81 -4.61 -2.07
CA GLY A 326 4.41 -4.89 -1.79
C GLY A 326 3.47 -4.56 -2.94
N THR A 327 2.21 -4.34 -2.62
CA THR A 327 1.12 -4.04 -3.57
C THR A 327 0.72 -2.57 -3.51
N LYS A 328 0.49 -1.95 -4.65
CA LYS A 328 0.18 -0.52 -4.75
C LYS A 328 -1.32 -0.24 -4.59
N GLY A 329 -1.74 0.14 -3.38
CA GLY A 329 -3.15 0.40 -3.05
C GLY A 329 -3.85 1.37 -4.00
N LYS A 330 -3.16 2.44 -4.44
CA LYS A 330 -3.74 3.41 -5.40
C LYS A 330 -4.05 2.81 -6.78
N VAL A 331 -3.29 1.79 -7.19
CA VAL A 331 -3.55 1.06 -8.45
C VAL A 331 -4.74 0.13 -8.27
N LEU A 332 -4.81 -0.57 -7.12
CA LEU A 332 -5.99 -1.37 -6.78
C LEU A 332 -7.26 -0.53 -6.72
N ASP A 333 -7.20 0.63 -6.09
CA ASP A 333 -8.36 1.54 -6.00
C ASP A 333 -8.81 2.01 -7.38
N ALA A 334 -7.89 2.38 -8.26
CA ALA A 334 -8.22 2.82 -9.62
C ALA A 334 -8.88 1.69 -10.41
N LEU A 335 -8.25 0.50 -10.45
CA LEU A 335 -8.80 -0.67 -11.15
C LEU A 335 -10.15 -1.12 -10.57
N ALA A 336 -10.28 -1.19 -9.23
CA ALA A 336 -11.54 -1.57 -8.57
C ALA A 336 -12.67 -0.60 -8.91
N ASN A 337 -12.31 0.66 -9.16
CA ASN A 337 -13.25 1.72 -9.52
C ASN A 337 -13.35 1.97 -11.03
N GLY A 338 -12.82 1.07 -11.84
CA GLY A 338 -13.08 1.01 -13.27
C GLY A 338 -12.25 1.96 -14.12
N LEU A 339 -11.22 2.58 -13.59
CA LEU A 339 -10.29 3.33 -14.40
C LEU A 339 -9.40 2.36 -15.21
N MET A 340 -9.13 2.69 -16.45
CA MET A 340 -8.05 2.05 -17.17
C MET A 340 -6.72 2.49 -16.56
N VAL A 341 -5.86 1.54 -16.22
CA VAL A 341 -4.58 1.88 -15.61
C VAL A 341 -3.43 1.63 -16.57
N ILE A 342 -2.62 2.67 -16.75
CA ILE A 342 -1.32 2.64 -17.44
C ILE A 342 -0.26 2.81 -16.37
N GLY A 343 0.69 1.88 -16.25
CA GLY A 343 1.69 1.98 -15.18
C GLY A 343 2.96 1.19 -15.47
N THR A 344 4.00 1.50 -14.70
CA THR A 344 5.27 0.78 -14.75
C THR A 344 5.12 -0.66 -14.23
N PRO A 345 6.07 -1.56 -14.47
CA PRO A 345 6.09 -2.88 -13.86
C PRO A 345 5.96 -2.84 -12.33
N TYR A 346 6.60 -1.87 -11.67
CA TYR A 346 6.46 -1.67 -10.22
C TYR A 346 5.06 -1.24 -9.78
N ALA A 347 4.34 -0.50 -10.63
CA ALA A 347 2.95 -0.10 -10.34
C ALA A 347 2.02 -1.31 -10.33
N MET A 348 2.23 -2.26 -11.23
CA MET A 348 1.39 -3.45 -11.43
C MET A 348 1.85 -4.66 -10.59
N GLU A 349 3.01 -4.58 -9.95
CA GLU A 349 3.57 -5.69 -9.17
C GLU A 349 2.57 -6.19 -8.12
N ASN A 350 2.37 -7.50 -8.04
CA ASN A 350 1.48 -8.21 -7.11
C ASN A 350 -0.04 -7.98 -7.32
N ILE A 351 -0.43 -7.27 -8.38
CA ILE A 351 -1.83 -7.09 -8.77
C ILE A 351 -2.20 -8.15 -9.80
N ALA A 352 -3.42 -8.68 -9.70
CA ALA A 352 -3.89 -9.74 -10.57
C ALA A 352 -4.36 -9.20 -11.94
N VAL A 353 -3.47 -8.50 -12.65
CA VAL A 353 -3.73 -7.94 -13.98
C VAL A 353 -2.65 -8.35 -14.97
N GLU A 354 -2.97 -8.26 -16.27
CA GLU A 354 -2.09 -8.66 -17.38
C GLU A 354 -2.05 -7.54 -18.42
N HIS A 355 -0.85 -7.19 -18.87
CA HIS A 355 -0.62 -6.19 -19.91
C HIS A 355 -1.41 -6.49 -21.19
N GLY A 356 -2.04 -5.47 -21.74
CA GLY A 356 -2.84 -5.56 -22.98
C GLY A 356 -4.20 -6.24 -22.84
N LYS A 357 -4.52 -6.79 -21.64
CA LYS A 357 -5.81 -7.45 -21.37
C LYS A 357 -6.62 -6.78 -20.25
N SER A 358 -5.95 -6.37 -19.18
CA SER A 358 -6.60 -5.81 -17.99
C SER A 358 -5.88 -4.59 -17.40
N CYS A 359 -4.77 -4.20 -18.00
CA CYS A 359 -4.02 -2.97 -17.76
C CYS A 359 -3.04 -2.74 -18.92
N ILE A 360 -2.41 -1.57 -18.94
CA ILE A 360 -1.27 -1.29 -19.81
C ILE A 360 -0.02 -1.14 -18.94
N VAL A 361 1.02 -1.92 -19.24
CA VAL A 361 2.33 -1.79 -18.61
C VAL A 361 3.27 -1.12 -19.62
N TYR A 362 4.06 -0.16 -19.18
CA TYR A 362 5.07 0.49 -19.99
C TYR A 362 6.44 0.41 -19.32
N GLU A 363 7.50 0.32 -20.09
CA GLU A 363 8.89 0.38 -19.62
C GLU A 363 9.55 1.69 -20.00
N HIS A 364 9.10 2.32 -21.09
CA HIS A 364 9.60 3.59 -21.59
C HIS A 364 8.46 4.62 -21.75
N PRO A 365 8.70 5.91 -21.47
CA PRO A 365 7.67 6.95 -21.51
C PRO A 365 6.97 7.13 -22.87
N ASP A 366 7.67 6.90 -23.99
CA ASP A 366 7.13 6.93 -25.35
C ASP A 366 6.01 5.92 -25.57
N GLU A 367 6.04 4.76 -24.91
CA GLU A 367 4.97 3.76 -24.96
C GLU A 367 3.64 4.29 -24.36
N VAL A 368 3.74 5.22 -23.40
CA VAL A 368 2.56 5.90 -22.86
C VAL A 368 1.98 6.84 -23.91
N ILE A 369 2.83 7.61 -24.61
CA ILE A 369 2.42 8.52 -25.69
C ILE A 369 1.72 7.73 -26.78
N ASP A 370 2.33 6.64 -27.25
CA ASP A 370 1.76 5.77 -28.28
C ASP A 370 0.40 5.19 -27.84
N THR A 371 0.28 4.75 -26.59
CA THR A 371 -0.98 4.26 -26.03
C THR A 371 -2.04 5.35 -26.03
N LEU A 372 -1.72 6.56 -25.55
CA LEU A 372 -2.65 7.68 -25.55
C LEU A 372 -3.09 8.06 -26.96
N LEU A 373 -2.21 8.01 -27.96
CA LEU A 373 -2.56 8.27 -29.37
C LEU A 373 -3.40 7.15 -30.01
N GLU A 374 -3.29 5.93 -29.49
CA GLU A 374 -4.07 4.78 -29.97
C GLU A 374 -5.48 4.73 -29.38
N ILE A 375 -5.68 5.15 -28.12
CA ILE A 375 -6.99 5.09 -27.43
C ILE A 375 -8.12 5.71 -28.27
N PRO A 376 -8.02 6.95 -28.80
CA PRO A 376 -9.11 7.54 -29.58
C PRO A 376 -9.43 6.77 -30.87
N LYS A 377 -8.47 5.99 -31.40
CA LYS A 377 -8.63 5.20 -32.62
C LYS A 377 -9.22 3.82 -32.36
N ASN A 378 -9.07 3.30 -31.13
CA ASN A 378 -9.43 1.94 -30.75
C ASN A 378 -10.21 1.91 -29.40
N ILE A 379 -11.16 2.81 -29.24
CA ILE A 379 -11.89 3.06 -27.98
C ILE A 379 -12.41 1.76 -27.35
N GLN A 380 -13.09 0.92 -28.13
CA GLN A 380 -13.68 -0.32 -27.62
C GLN A 380 -12.63 -1.25 -26.97
N LYS A 381 -11.44 -1.41 -27.59
CA LYS A 381 -10.35 -2.22 -27.05
C LYS A 381 -9.96 -1.75 -25.64
N TYR A 382 -9.83 -0.44 -25.44
CA TYR A 382 -9.37 0.11 -24.16
C TYR A 382 -10.46 0.16 -23.10
N GLU A 383 -11.73 0.29 -23.50
CA GLU A 383 -12.87 0.09 -22.59
C GLU A 383 -12.94 -1.36 -22.10
N GLU A 384 -12.71 -2.33 -22.98
CA GLU A 384 -12.66 -3.77 -22.62
C GLU A 384 -11.49 -4.05 -21.65
N ILE A 385 -10.32 -3.46 -21.83
CA ILE A 385 -9.18 -3.57 -20.92
C ILE A 385 -9.53 -3.02 -19.52
N ALA A 386 -10.18 -1.87 -19.43
CA ALA A 386 -10.59 -1.28 -18.16
C ALA A 386 -11.65 -2.13 -17.43
N VAL A 387 -12.66 -2.62 -18.14
CA VAL A 387 -13.68 -3.54 -17.60
C VAL A 387 -13.05 -4.82 -17.08
N GLU A 388 -12.12 -5.39 -17.83
CA GLU A 388 -11.42 -6.60 -17.42
C GLU A 388 -10.49 -6.34 -16.21
N GLY A 389 -9.83 -5.19 -16.16
CA GLY A 389 -9.02 -4.77 -14.99
C GLY A 389 -9.84 -4.72 -13.71
N GLN A 390 -11.01 -4.08 -13.75
CA GLN A 390 -11.93 -4.07 -12.62
C GLN A 390 -12.36 -5.50 -12.23
N ARG A 391 -12.78 -6.29 -13.20
CA ARG A 391 -13.24 -7.67 -12.97
C ARG A 391 -12.17 -8.52 -12.27
N GLN A 392 -10.92 -8.41 -12.70
CA GLN A 392 -9.80 -9.16 -12.11
C GLN A 392 -9.51 -8.71 -10.68
N VAL A 393 -9.49 -7.39 -10.42
CA VAL A 393 -9.24 -6.89 -9.07
C VAL A 393 -10.37 -7.26 -8.12
N LEU A 394 -11.63 -7.07 -8.50
CA LEU A 394 -12.77 -7.45 -7.66
C LEU A 394 -12.82 -8.95 -7.38
N LYS A 395 -12.35 -9.78 -8.30
CA LYS A 395 -12.29 -11.22 -8.13
C LYS A 395 -11.16 -11.68 -7.21
N TRP A 396 -9.94 -11.16 -7.42
CA TRP A 396 -8.75 -11.72 -6.77
C TRP A 396 -8.27 -10.92 -5.56
N HIS A 397 -8.66 -9.65 -5.45
CA HIS A 397 -8.35 -8.76 -4.34
C HIS A 397 -9.56 -8.52 -3.42
N ASP A 398 -10.51 -9.44 -3.41
CA ASP A 398 -11.69 -9.42 -2.54
C ASP A 398 -11.26 -9.58 -1.08
N ARG A 399 -11.76 -8.70 -0.20
CA ARG A 399 -11.46 -8.68 1.24
C ARG A 399 -11.80 -10.01 1.93
N ARG A 400 -12.87 -10.71 1.47
CA ARG A 400 -13.30 -12.01 2.01
C ARG A 400 -12.26 -13.10 1.76
N LEU A 401 -11.66 -13.12 0.58
CA LEU A 401 -10.60 -14.06 0.24
C LEU A 401 -9.38 -13.84 1.12
N VAL A 402 -9.00 -12.59 1.35
CA VAL A 402 -7.87 -12.23 2.22
C VAL A 402 -8.15 -12.59 3.67
N ALA A 403 -9.33 -12.26 4.20
CA ALA A 403 -9.73 -12.64 5.56
C ALA A 403 -9.77 -14.17 5.74
N LYS A 404 -10.26 -14.91 4.74
CA LYS A 404 -10.26 -16.38 4.75
C LYS A 404 -8.85 -16.97 4.72
N GLN A 405 -7.93 -16.38 3.98
CA GLN A 405 -6.54 -16.83 3.94
C GLN A 405 -5.85 -16.70 5.30
N LEU A 406 -6.22 -15.70 6.10
CA LEU A 406 -5.63 -15.45 7.42
C LEU A 406 -6.29 -16.24 8.54
N PHE A 407 -7.61 -16.44 8.48
CA PHE A 407 -8.42 -16.92 9.60
C PHE A 407 -9.26 -18.16 9.26
N GLY A 408 -9.29 -18.57 7.99
CA GLY A 408 -9.98 -19.79 7.56
C GLY A 408 -9.12 -21.02 7.72
#